data_a73c671a5bd61ae6cbdef5d23ef5119f
#
_entry.id   a73c671a5bd61ae6cbdef5d23ef5119f
#
_cell.length_a   1.000
_cell.length_b   1.000
_cell.length_c   1.000
_cell.angle_alpha   90.00
_cell.angle_beta   90.00
_cell.angle_gamma   90.00
#
_symmetry.space_group_name_H-M   'P 1'
#
loop_
_entity.id
_entity.type
_entity.pdbx_description
1 polymer ?
#
loop_
_entity_poly.entity_id
_entity_poly.type
_entity_poly.pdbx_seq_one_letter_code
_entity_poly.pdbx_strand_id
1 'polypeptide(L)'
;MAALVAATFIPLKADDNLKAMTEQHEQKKLDVVDGVKMYRPFESDGQMVISDYVDIANKSKADIFVSSLMYFVERFDMETEYIEAFDDTEGTFIINKVYKSVSDKNNLLAKKDDVEFNCKIAFKSSTNSIVFRAYDIVASYKDMGVMSKKADLAKLCSSDKEKLKSFSEKYILMNSSLIKDLVEFIEKDNPQKVTHWSTIAANDVVQGMNPTEVKLSLGIPETVRTQGTKDTWMYSNDYVVIFTSGLVSRIIK
;
A
#
# COMPACT_ATOMS: atom_id res chain seq x y z
N MET A 1 -17.95 3.32 2.23
CA MET A 1 -17.07 3.10 1.08
C MET A 1 -16.69 4.44 0.47
N ALA A 2 -15.41 4.79 0.46
CA ALA A 2 -14.95 6.00 -0.23
C ALA A 2 -14.96 5.71 -1.74
N ALA A 3 -15.60 6.57 -2.52
CA ALA A 3 -15.56 6.47 -3.98
C ALA A 3 -14.12 6.63 -4.45
N LEU A 4 -13.67 5.72 -5.28
CA LEU A 4 -12.37 5.83 -5.95
C LEU A 4 -12.46 7.00 -6.95
N VAL A 5 -12.00 8.18 -6.54
CA VAL A 5 -12.00 9.36 -7.39
C VAL A 5 -10.82 9.24 -8.36
N ALA A 6 -11.08 9.40 -9.65
CA ALA A 6 -10.02 9.59 -10.64
C ALA A 6 -9.25 10.88 -10.29
N ALA A 7 -8.22 10.75 -9.45
CA ALA A 7 -7.36 11.85 -9.09
C ALA A 7 -6.44 12.16 -10.27
N THR A 8 -6.23 13.44 -10.57
CA THR A 8 -5.18 13.89 -11.50
C THR A 8 -3.85 13.38 -10.97
N PHE A 9 -3.30 12.37 -11.64
CA PHE A 9 -2.01 11.79 -11.34
C PHE A 9 -0.94 12.88 -11.32
N ILE A 10 -0.26 13.04 -10.17
CA ILE A 10 1.04 13.71 -10.17
C ILE A 10 1.98 12.70 -10.86
N PRO A 11 2.44 12.97 -12.09
CA PRO A 11 3.26 11.99 -12.78
C PRO A 11 4.50 11.71 -11.94
N LEU A 12 4.72 10.43 -11.61
CA LEU A 12 6.05 9.95 -11.25
C LEU A 12 6.94 10.28 -12.45
N LYS A 13 7.63 11.44 -12.39
CA LYS A 13 8.49 11.90 -13.47
C LYS A 13 9.47 10.80 -13.84
N ALA A 14 9.51 10.54 -15.12
CA ALA A 14 10.31 9.62 -15.91
C ALA A 14 11.25 8.67 -15.16
N ASP A 15 11.09 7.37 -15.45
CA ASP A 15 11.85 6.23 -14.92
C ASP A 15 13.37 6.46 -14.92
N ASP A 16 13.93 7.22 -15.88
CA ASP A 16 15.36 7.46 -16.01
C ASP A 16 15.96 8.29 -14.87
N ASN A 17 15.23 9.29 -14.38
CA ASN A 17 15.69 10.08 -13.23
C ASN A 17 15.58 9.30 -11.91
N LEU A 18 14.54 8.50 -11.76
CA LEU A 18 14.36 7.71 -10.54
C LEU A 18 15.39 6.58 -10.46
N LYS A 19 15.68 5.92 -11.60
CA LYS A 19 16.72 4.88 -11.68
C LYS A 19 18.12 5.44 -11.43
N ALA A 20 18.45 6.59 -12.02
CA ALA A 20 19.72 7.26 -11.77
C ALA A 20 19.89 7.74 -10.33
N MET A 21 18.81 8.21 -9.68
CA MET A 21 18.81 8.57 -8.26
C MET A 21 18.95 7.34 -7.36
N THR A 22 18.34 6.22 -7.74
CA THR A 22 18.43 4.96 -7.01
C THR A 22 19.85 4.38 -7.11
N GLU A 23 20.46 4.38 -8.30
CA GLU A 23 21.84 3.92 -8.53
C GLU A 23 22.88 4.75 -7.72
N GLN A 24 22.67 6.06 -7.54
CA GLN A 24 23.50 6.88 -6.65
C GLN A 24 23.34 6.55 -5.17
N HIS A 25 22.20 5.99 -4.76
CA HIS A 25 21.95 5.53 -3.39
C HIS A 25 22.44 4.11 -3.12
N GLU A 26 22.55 3.24 -4.14
CA GLU A 26 23.04 1.85 -3.98
C GLU A 26 24.48 1.77 -3.50
N GLN A 27 25.28 2.83 -3.62
CA GLN A 27 26.64 2.89 -3.06
C GLN A 27 26.67 3.08 -1.53
N LYS A 28 25.55 3.38 -0.88
CA LYS A 28 25.44 3.37 0.58
C LYS A 28 25.16 1.95 1.06
N LYS A 29 26.08 1.40 1.87
CA LYS A 29 25.97 0.14 2.59
C LYS A 29 24.52 -0.18 2.94
N LEU A 30 23.98 -1.26 2.33
CA LEU A 30 22.62 -1.75 2.61
C LEU A 30 22.48 -1.97 4.11
N ASP A 31 21.67 -1.14 4.74
CA ASP A 31 21.36 -1.26 6.16
C ASP A 31 20.23 -2.30 6.29
N VAL A 32 20.54 -3.43 6.90
CA VAL A 32 19.58 -4.53 7.09
C VAL A 32 19.36 -4.70 8.59
N VAL A 33 18.12 -4.56 9.03
CA VAL A 33 17.70 -4.77 10.41
C VAL A 33 16.71 -5.93 10.43
N ASP A 34 16.99 -6.96 11.21
CA ASP A 34 16.16 -8.19 11.34
C ASP A 34 15.75 -8.79 9.99
N GLY A 35 16.66 -8.78 9.01
CA GLY A 35 16.41 -9.31 7.66
C GLY A 35 15.53 -8.41 6.78
N VAL A 36 15.28 -7.17 7.20
CA VAL A 36 14.57 -6.15 6.40
C VAL A 36 15.58 -5.16 5.83
N LYS A 37 15.57 -4.97 4.49
CA LYS A 37 16.33 -3.90 3.83
C LYS A 37 15.73 -2.56 4.25
N MET A 38 16.53 -1.67 4.83
CA MET A 38 16.09 -0.38 5.30
C MET A 38 16.17 0.67 4.19
N TYR A 39 15.04 1.26 3.83
CA TYR A 39 14.96 2.33 2.83
C TYR A 39 15.07 3.68 3.51
N ARG A 40 16.20 4.38 3.32
CA ARG A 40 16.49 5.65 3.99
C ARG A 40 15.88 6.84 3.27
N PRO A 41 15.38 7.85 4.03
CA PRO A 41 14.81 9.05 3.44
C PRO A 41 15.90 9.94 2.80
N PHE A 42 15.50 10.65 1.76
CA PHE A 42 16.30 11.67 1.08
C PHE A 42 15.41 12.84 0.63
N GLU A 43 16.03 13.98 0.33
CA GLU A 43 15.29 15.15 -0.15
C GLU A 43 15.04 15.04 -1.66
N SER A 44 13.78 15.25 -2.06
CA SER A 44 13.37 15.32 -3.47
C SER A 44 12.24 16.32 -3.62
N ASP A 45 12.38 17.24 -4.57
CA ASP A 45 11.38 18.28 -4.86
C ASP A 45 10.96 19.11 -3.62
N GLY A 46 11.92 19.40 -2.72
CA GLY A 46 11.70 20.21 -1.51
C GLY A 46 11.00 19.48 -0.37
N GLN A 47 10.88 18.16 -0.44
CA GLN A 47 10.35 17.33 0.65
C GLN A 47 11.22 16.09 0.92
N MET A 48 11.16 15.60 2.15
CA MET A 48 11.77 14.32 2.49
C MET A 48 10.87 13.16 2.04
N VAL A 49 11.44 12.26 1.26
CA VAL A 49 10.75 11.08 0.71
C VAL A 49 11.55 9.81 1.01
N ILE A 50 10.87 8.65 0.94
CA ILE A 50 11.52 7.36 0.85
C ILE A 50 11.11 6.76 -0.49
N SER A 51 12.07 6.44 -1.34
CA SER A 51 11.81 5.85 -2.66
C SER A 51 12.91 4.86 -2.99
N ASP A 52 12.55 3.80 -3.67
CA ASP A 52 13.49 2.81 -4.20
C ASP A 52 12.84 2.01 -5.33
N TYR A 53 13.68 1.24 -5.99
CA TYR A 53 13.37 0.26 -6.99
C TYR A 53 13.58 -1.14 -6.41
N VAL A 54 12.64 -2.05 -6.66
CA VAL A 54 12.73 -3.43 -6.17
C VAL A 54 12.53 -4.40 -7.32
N ASP A 55 13.51 -5.28 -7.52
CA ASP A 55 13.42 -6.36 -8.50
C ASP A 55 12.44 -7.43 -8.04
N ILE A 56 11.63 -7.93 -8.99
CA ILE A 56 10.66 -9.01 -8.79
C ILE A 56 10.85 -9.99 -9.94
N ALA A 57 11.37 -11.16 -9.66
CA ALA A 57 11.76 -12.13 -10.69
C ALA A 57 10.54 -12.70 -11.45
N ASN A 58 10.66 -12.79 -12.77
CA ASN A 58 9.75 -13.55 -13.64
C ASN A 58 8.27 -13.13 -13.58
N LYS A 59 7.99 -11.84 -13.39
CA LYS A 59 6.63 -11.28 -13.39
C LYS A 59 6.45 -10.25 -14.47
N SER A 60 5.29 -10.26 -15.14
CA SER A 60 4.90 -9.20 -16.06
C SER A 60 4.50 -7.92 -15.30
N LYS A 61 4.53 -6.77 -16.00
CA LYS A 61 4.01 -5.50 -15.47
C LYS A 61 2.57 -5.66 -14.95
N ALA A 62 1.71 -6.34 -15.72
CA ALA A 62 0.31 -6.53 -15.38
C ALA A 62 0.15 -7.42 -14.12
N ASP A 63 0.92 -8.50 -14.00
CA ASP A 63 0.87 -9.37 -12.82
C ASP A 63 1.33 -8.62 -11.57
N ILE A 64 2.44 -7.88 -11.65
CA ILE A 64 2.93 -7.06 -10.54
C ILE A 64 1.89 -6.03 -10.12
N PHE A 65 1.27 -5.34 -11.08
CA PHE A 65 0.25 -4.34 -10.80
C PHE A 65 -0.98 -4.93 -10.11
N VAL A 66 -1.54 -6.00 -10.67
CA VAL A 66 -2.73 -6.67 -10.10
C VAL A 66 -2.42 -7.27 -8.72
N SER A 67 -1.30 -7.98 -8.57
CA SER A 67 -0.89 -8.55 -7.28
C SER A 67 -0.65 -7.47 -6.22
N SER A 68 -0.08 -6.32 -6.62
CA SER A 68 0.13 -5.20 -5.70
C SER A 68 -1.21 -4.64 -5.19
N LEU A 69 -2.17 -4.41 -6.08
CA LEU A 69 -3.51 -3.97 -5.69
C LEU A 69 -4.21 -5.01 -4.80
N MET A 70 -4.11 -6.30 -5.14
CA MET A 70 -4.67 -7.40 -4.36
C MET A 70 -4.07 -7.49 -2.96
N TYR A 71 -2.76 -7.27 -2.82
CA TYR A 71 -2.11 -7.20 -1.51
C TYR A 71 -2.79 -6.18 -0.59
N PHE A 72 -3.03 -4.96 -1.10
CA PHE A 72 -3.69 -3.92 -0.31
C PHE A 72 -5.17 -4.21 -0.06
N VAL A 73 -5.88 -4.78 -1.03
CA VAL A 73 -7.28 -5.21 -0.85
C VAL A 73 -7.40 -6.29 0.22
N GLU A 74 -6.51 -7.28 0.24
CA GLU A 74 -6.53 -8.38 1.21
C GLU A 74 -6.10 -7.96 2.63
N ARG A 75 -5.32 -6.89 2.73
CA ARG A 75 -4.86 -6.30 4.00
C ARG A 75 -5.56 -4.98 4.31
N PHE A 76 -6.67 -4.69 3.61
CA PHE A 76 -7.37 -3.42 3.75
C PHE A 76 -7.94 -3.25 5.15
N ASP A 77 -7.50 -2.19 5.80
CA ASP A 77 -8.05 -1.68 7.05
C ASP A 77 -8.49 -0.23 6.81
N MET A 78 -9.81 0.01 6.83
CA MET A 78 -10.41 1.32 6.58
C MET A 78 -9.86 2.43 7.49
N GLU A 79 -9.28 2.08 8.64
CA GLU A 79 -8.68 3.04 9.56
C GLU A 79 -7.20 3.33 9.24
N THR A 80 -6.51 2.42 8.56
CA THR A 80 -5.06 2.49 8.38
C THR A 80 -4.58 2.59 6.95
N GLU A 81 -5.35 2.09 5.98
CA GLU A 81 -4.94 2.10 4.57
C GLU A 81 -6.11 2.06 3.60
N TYR A 82 -5.98 2.72 2.45
CA TYR A 82 -6.92 2.61 1.33
C TYR A 82 -6.25 3.00 0.01
N ILE A 83 -6.74 2.44 -1.10
CA ILE A 83 -6.30 2.80 -2.44
C ILE A 83 -6.99 4.11 -2.81
N GLU A 84 -6.21 5.19 -2.99
CA GLU A 84 -6.71 6.52 -3.35
C GLU A 84 -7.00 6.63 -4.85
N ALA A 85 -6.11 6.10 -5.68
CA ALA A 85 -6.19 6.16 -7.13
C ALA A 85 -5.38 5.04 -7.78
N PHE A 86 -5.74 4.64 -8.99
CA PHE A 86 -4.92 3.78 -9.84
C PHE A 86 -5.08 4.12 -11.33
N ASP A 87 -4.07 3.73 -12.13
CA ASP A 87 -4.06 3.80 -13.59
C ASP A 87 -3.52 2.46 -14.12
N ASP A 88 -4.41 1.66 -14.70
CA ASP A 88 -4.08 0.33 -15.21
C ASP A 88 -3.20 0.37 -16.47
N THR A 89 -3.29 1.44 -17.27
CA THR A 89 -2.48 1.65 -18.47
C THR A 89 -1.02 1.92 -18.10
N GLU A 90 -0.81 2.86 -17.17
CA GLU A 90 0.53 3.19 -16.67
C GLU A 90 1.06 2.17 -15.65
N GLY A 91 0.19 1.36 -15.06
CA GLY A 91 0.52 0.41 -14.00
C GLY A 91 0.91 1.11 -12.70
N THR A 92 0.25 2.24 -12.41
CA THR A 92 0.53 3.07 -11.24
C THR A 92 -0.65 3.09 -10.30
N PHE A 93 -0.38 3.20 -9.00
CA PHE A 93 -1.42 3.42 -7.99
C PHE A 93 -0.87 4.17 -6.78
N ILE A 94 -1.77 4.78 -6.02
CA ILE A 94 -1.46 5.52 -4.79
C ILE A 94 -2.29 4.94 -3.66
N ILE A 95 -1.65 4.69 -2.53
CA ILE A 95 -2.33 4.35 -1.28
C ILE A 95 -2.14 5.46 -0.25
N ASN A 96 -3.17 5.65 0.58
CA ASN A 96 -3.01 6.31 1.87
C ASN A 96 -2.73 5.23 2.92
N LYS A 97 -1.72 5.46 3.74
CA LYS A 97 -1.30 4.53 4.78
C LYS A 97 -1.21 5.23 6.12
N VAL A 98 -1.79 4.61 7.12
CA VAL A 98 -1.63 5.02 8.51
C VAL A 98 -0.87 3.92 9.25
N TYR A 99 0.32 4.27 9.76
CA TYR A 99 1.08 3.38 10.64
C TYR A 99 0.84 3.79 12.09
N LYS A 100 0.40 2.85 12.93
CA LYS A 100 0.23 3.06 14.36
C LYS A 100 1.31 2.28 15.12
N SER A 101 2.21 2.98 15.80
CA SER A 101 3.13 2.36 16.75
C SER A 101 2.45 2.31 18.11
N VAL A 102 2.00 1.12 18.51
CA VAL A 102 1.42 0.88 19.84
C VAL A 102 2.54 0.45 20.77
N SER A 103 2.75 1.19 21.84
CA SER A 103 3.65 0.77 22.91
C SER A 103 3.12 -0.51 23.57
N ASP A 104 4.04 -1.40 23.98
CA ASP A 104 3.74 -2.66 24.62
C ASP A 104 2.81 -2.42 25.83
N LYS A 105 1.58 -2.99 25.83
CA LYS A 105 0.53 -2.73 26.83
C LYS A 105 0.95 -3.08 28.26
N ASN A 106 2.03 -3.85 28.42
CA ASN A 106 2.54 -4.28 29.72
C ASN A 106 3.53 -3.32 30.38
N ASN A 107 3.92 -2.24 29.68
CA ASN A 107 4.86 -1.26 30.21
C ASN A 107 4.15 0.07 30.50
N LEU A 108 3.77 0.31 31.75
CA LEU A 108 3.12 1.55 32.20
C LEU A 108 3.88 2.84 31.86
N LEU A 109 5.21 2.74 31.63
CA LEU A 109 6.06 3.83 31.17
C LEU A 109 6.08 4.00 29.64
N ALA A 110 5.66 3.00 28.88
CA ALA A 110 5.69 2.98 27.41
C ALA A 110 4.55 3.77 26.75
N LYS A 111 3.52 4.20 27.50
CA LYS A 111 2.45 5.08 26.98
C LYS A 111 2.94 6.45 26.46
N LYS A 112 4.22 6.76 26.66
CA LYS A 112 4.82 8.04 26.21
C LYS A 112 5.28 8.02 24.74
N ASP A 113 5.33 6.86 24.09
CA ASP A 113 5.94 6.70 22.76
C ASP A 113 4.95 6.32 21.66
N ASP A 114 3.65 6.51 21.90
CA ASP A 114 2.65 6.29 20.85
C ASP A 114 2.80 7.38 19.78
N VAL A 115 3.03 6.93 18.56
CA VAL A 115 3.10 7.77 17.38
C VAL A 115 2.28 7.14 16.27
N GLU A 116 1.53 7.99 15.56
CA GLU A 116 0.81 7.64 14.35
C GLU A 116 1.45 8.36 13.17
N PHE A 117 1.74 7.64 12.11
CA PHE A 117 2.26 8.20 10.86
C PHE A 117 1.20 8.11 9.77
N ASN A 118 0.90 9.25 9.16
CA ASN A 118 0.09 9.34 7.96
C ASN A 118 1.02 9.60 6.79
N CYS A 119 0.89 8.85 5.71
CA CYS A 119 1.68 9.04 4.50
C CYS A 119 0.91 8.61 3.26
N LYS A 120 1.38 9.06 2.10
CA LYS A 120 1.00 8.53 0.80
C LYS A 120 2.14 7.69 0.25
N ILE A 121 1.82 6.59 -0.41
CA ILE A 121 2.81 5.77 -1.11
C ILE A 121 2.32 5.57 -2.54
N ALA A 122 3.06 6.11 -3.49
CA ALA A 122 2.85 5.87 -4.91
C ALA A 122 3.67 4.65 -5.34
N PHE A 123 3.09 3.83 -6.19
CA PHE A 123 3.72 2.66 -6.78
C PHE A 123 3.65 2.73 -8.29
N LYS A 124 4.69 2.22 -8.96
CA LYS A 124 4.73 2.01 -10.40
C LYS A 124 5.28 0.63 -10.71
N SER A 125 4.48 -0.17 -11.41
CA SER A 125 4.84 -1.50 -11.85
C SER A 125 5.53 -1.45 -13.21
N SER A 126 6.59 -2.24 -13.36
CA SER A 126 7.29 -2.48 -14.61
C SER A 126 7.51 -3.98 -14.77
N THR A 127 8.02 -4.44 -15.91
CA THR A 127 8.38 -5.85 -16.06
C THR A 127 9.52 -6.20 -15.12
N ASN A 128 9.31 -7.21 -14.31
CA ASN A 128 10.26 -7.71 -13.28
C ASN A 128 10.62 -6.68 -12.19
N SER A 129 9.81 -5.65 -11.97
CA SER A 129 10.13 -4.67 -10.93
C SER A 129 8.96 -3.81 -10.49
N ILE A 130 9.09 -3.24 -9.31
CA ILE A 130 8.20 -2.21 -8.78
C ILE A 130 9.03 -1.05 -8.23
N VAL A 131 8.61 0.17 -8.54
CA VAL A 131 9.12 1.40 -7.93
C VAL A 131 8.11 1.89 -6.93
N PHE A 132 8.56 2.34 -5.77
CA PHE A 132 7.70 2.98 -4.78
C PHE A 132 8.26 4.33 -4.34
N ARG A 133 7.36 5.24 -3.92
CA ARG A 133 7.71 6.54 -3.34
C ARG A 133 6.75 6.87 -2.21
N ALA A 134 7.22 6.87 -0.97
CA ALA A 134 6.49 7.36 0.18
C ALA A 134 6.75 8.85 0.38
N TYR A 135 5.69 9.63 0.52
CA TYR A 135 5.71 11.11 0.62
C TYR A 135 4.57 11.61 1.52
N ASP A 136 4.49 12.91 1.75
CA ASP A 136 3.52 13.54 2.66
C ASP A 136 3.53 12.88 4.06
N ILE A 137 4.72 12.54 4.55
CA ILE A 137 4.90 11.77 5.77
C ILE A 137 4.79 12.69 6.97
N VAL A 138 3.75 12.49 7.78
CA VAL A 138 3.47 13.27 8.98
C VAL A 138 3.28 12.37 10.18
N ALA A 139 4.12 12.57 11.21
CA ALA A 139 3.97 11.95 12.51
C ALA A 139 3.04 12.77 13.41
N SER A 140 2.06 12.11 14.05
CA SER A 140 1.23 12.67 15.11
C SER A 140 1.58 11.97 16.42
N TYR A 141 1.96 12.71 17.46
CA TYR A 141 2.42 12.16 18.74
C TYR A 141 2.01 13.05 19.92
N LYS A 142 1.94 12.47 21.12
CA LYS A 142 1.70 13.22 22.36
C LYS A 142 3.03 13.64 22.97
N ASP A 143 3.09 14.90 23.40
CA ASP A 143 4.22 15.43 24.18
C ASP A 143 3.73 15.71 25.61
N MET A 144 4.43 15.17 26.61
CA MET A 144 4.05 15.25 28.03
C MET A 144 2.59 14.85 28.36
N GLY A 145 2.00 13.99 27.53
CA GLY A 145 0.68 13.38 27.79
C GLY A 145 -0.55 14.24 27.49
N VAL A 146 -0.41 15.51 27.08
CA VAL A 146 -1.54 16.44 27.01
C VAL A 146 -1.82 17.01 25.61
N MET A 147 -0.84 17.22 24.75
CA MET A 147 -1.05 17.84 23.44
C MET A 147 -0.61 16.94 22.29
N SER A 148 -1.49 16.79 21.29
CA SER A 148 -1.11 16.17 20.00
C SER A 148 -0.21 17.16 19.25
N LYS A 149 1.02 16.73 18.93
CA LYS A 149 1.97 17.45 18.08
C LYS A 149 2.11 16.74 16.75
N LYS A 150 2.44 17.52 15.71
CA LYS A 150 2.75 17.00 14.39
C LYS A 150 4.17 17.36 13.98
N ALA A 151 4.84 16.47 13.29
CA ALA A 151 6.13 16.70 12.65
C ALA A 151 6.18 15.95 11.32
N ASP A 152 6.67 16.61 10.27
CA ASP A 152 7.00 15.95 9.02
C ASP A 152 8.31 15.14 9.13
N LEU A 153 8.61 14.34 8.12
CA LEU A 153 9.78 13.47 8.12
C LEU A 153 11.09 14.28 8.19
N ALA A 154 11.15 15.46 7.55
CA ALA A 154 12.33 16.34 7.59
C ALA A 154 12.65 16.75 9.03
N LYS A 155 11.65 17.19 9.78
CA LYS A 155 11.77 17.56 11.18
C LYS A 155 12.14 16.39 12.09
N LEU A 156 11.62 15.19 11.79
CA LEU A 156 11.99 13.97 12.53
C LEU A 156 13.45 13.63 12.33
N CYS A 157 13.95 13.67 11.09
CA CYS A 157 15.31 13.31 10.73
C CYS A 157 16.36 14.36 11.20
N SER A 158 16.03 15.65 11.13
CA SER A 158 16.96 16.74 11.49
C SER A 158 16.96 17.12 12.97
N SER A 159 16.07 16.55 13.77
CA SER A 159 15.94 16.90 15.19
C SER A 159 17.09 16.37 16.02
N ASP A 160 17.60 17.19 16.95
CA ASP A 160 18.54 16.72 18.00
C ASP A 160 17.86 15.95 19.12
N LYS A 161 16.53 15.95 19.18
CA LYS A 161 15.75 15.23 20.20
C LYS A 161 15.73 13.74 19.88
N GLU A 162 16.30 12.93 20.76
CA GLU A 162 16.37 11.47 20.64
C GLU A 162 14.99 10.82 20.35
N LYS A 163 13.92 11.32 21.01
CA LYS A 163 12.56 10.87 20.76
C LYS A 163 12.11 11.03 19.30
N LEU A 164 12.43 12.18 18.66
CA LEU A 164 12.05 12.42 17.26
C LEU A 164 12.87 11.57 16.30
N LYS A 165 14.15 11.37 16.59
CA LYS A 165 15.00 10.41 15.84
C LYS A 165 14.44 8.99 15.93
N SER A 166 14.05 8.55 17.12
CA SER A 166 13.40 7.25 17.32
C SER A 166 12.12 7.10 16.48
N PHE A 167 11.33 8.16 16.33
CA PHE A 167 10.15 8.12 15.46
C PHE A 167 10.51 7.99 13.99
N SER A 168 11.55 8.67 13.50
CA SER A 168 12.01 8.48 12.11
C SER A 168 12.46 7.06 11.85
N GLU A 169 13.22 6.43 12.74
CA GLU A 169 13.65 5.03 12.61
C GLU A 169 12.46 4.05 12.64
N LYS A 170 11.47 4.28 13.52
CA LYS A 170 10.23 3.48 13.54
C LYS A 170 9.49 3.57 12.21
N TYR A 171 9.33 4.76 11.65
CA TYR A 171 8.68 4.94 10.36
C TYR A 171 9.44 4.20 9.24
N ILE A 172 10.76 4.38 9.17
CA ILE A 172 11.62 3.73 8.19
C ILE A 172 11.45 2.20 8.26
N LEU A 173 11.48 1.62 9.46
CA LEU A 173 11.30 0.18 9.67
C LEU A 173 9.91 -0.28 9.22
N MET A 174 8.85 0.43 9.60
CA MET A 174 7.47 0.06 9.23
C MET A 174 7.25 0.12 7.72
N ASN A 175 7.75 1.19 7.06
CA ASN A 175 7.65 1.32 5.62
C ASN A 175 8.48 0.24 4.90
N SER A 176 9.69 -0.04 5.36
CA SER A 176 10.57 -1.08 4.80
C SER A 176 9.97 -2.48 4.96
N SER A 177 9.34 -2.76 6.09
CA SER A 177 8.62 -4.02 6.32
C SER A 177 7.42 -4.17 5.39
N LEU A 178 6.65 -3.10 5.16
CA LEU A 178 5.55 -3.11 4.19
C LEU A 178 6.05 -3.48 2.79
N ILE A 179 7.14 -2.87 2.33
CA ILE A 179 7.71 -3.15 1.00
C ILE A 179 8.19 -4.60 0.91
N LYS A 180 8.84 -5.11 1.94
CA LYS A 180 9.25 -6.53 1.99
C LYS A 180 8.03 -7.45 1.88
N ASP A 181 7.00 -7.23 2.68
CA ASP A 181 5.78 -8.04 2.69
C ASP A 181 5.04 -7.99 1.35
N LEU A 182 4.99 -6.79 0.73
CA LEU A 182 4.40 -6.60 -0.60
C LEU A 182 5.16 -7.42 -1.66
N VAL A 183 6.48 -7.35 -1.67
CA VAL A 183 7.32 -8.11 -2.63
C VAL A 183 7.13 -9.61 -2.46
N GLU A 184 7.19 -10.10 -1.22
CA GLU A 184 6.94 -11.53 -0.93
C GLU A 184 5.54 -11.99 -1.36
N PHE A 185 4.53 -11.12 -1.25
CA PHE A 185 3.19 -11.43 -1.74
C PHE A 185 3.17 -11.50 -3.27
N ILE A 186 3.71 -10.50 -3.97
CA ILE A 186 3.76 -10.47 -5.44
C ILE A 186 4.49 -11.69 -6.01
N GLU A 187 5.61 -12.10 -5.40
CA GLU A 187 6.38 -13.25 -5.86
C GLU A 187 5.58 -14.57 -5.78
N LYS A 188 4.74 -14.71 -4.77
CA LYS A 188 3.92 -15.92 -4.54
C LYS A 188 2.59 -15.91 -5.28
N ASP A 189 2.05 -14.72 -5.57
CA ASP A 189 0.73 -14.57 -6.19
C ASP A 189 0.77 -14.83 -7.70
N ASN A 190 -0.32 -15.39 -8.24
CA ASN A 190 -0.56 -15.58 -9.67
C ASN A 190 -1.97 -15.05 -9.97
N PRO A 191 -2.10 -13.75 -10.17
CA PRO A 191 -3.40 -13.12 -10.31
C PRO A 191 -4.08 -13.55 -11.61
N GLN A 192 -5.41 -13.61 -11.57
CA GLN A 192 -6.20 -13.75 -12.77
C GLN A 192 -6.12 -12.47 -13.61
N LYS A 193 -6.22 -12.63 -14.93
CA LYS A 193 -6.23 -11.48 -15.84
C LYS A 193 -7.42 -10.57 -15.53
N VAL A 194 -7.17 -9.28 -15.41
CA VAL A 194 -8.19 -8.24 -15.18
C VAL A 194 -8.51 -7.53 -16.48
N THR A 195 -9.79 -7.40 -16.78
CA THR A 195 -10.30 -6.79 -18.02
C THR A 195 -11.36 -5.72 -17.80
N HIS A 196 -12.01 -5.69 -16.63
CA HIS A 196 -13.11 -4.79 -16.30
C HIS A 196 -12.68 -3.54 -15.49
N TRP A 197 -11.55 -2.91 -15.86
CA TRP A 197 -10.96 -1.81 -15.08
C TRP A 197 -11.91 -0.64 -14.84
N SER A 198 -12.70 -0.25 -15.85
CA SER A 198 -13.68 0.85 -15.69
C SER A 198 -14.78 0.51 -14.67
N THR A 199 -15.19 -0.75 -14.60
CA THR A 199 -16.18 -1.23 -13.62
C THR A 199 -15.58 -1.27 -12.22
N ILE A 200 -14.32 -1.73 -12.10
CA ILE A 200 -13.57 -1.72 -10.84
C ILE A 200 -13.42 -0.30 -10.32
N ALA A 201 -13.05 0.65 -11.17
CA ALA A 201 -12.92 2.07 -10.80
C ALA A 201 -14.25 2.69 -10.35
N ALA A 202 -15.38 2.17 -10.84
CA ALA A 202 -16.72 2.56 -10.41
C ALA A 202 -17.20 1.86 -9.12
N ASN A 203 -16.40 0.98 -8.52
CA ASN A 203 -16.76 0.11 -7.39
C ASN A 203 -18.05 -0.69 -7.68
N ASP A 204 -18.19 -1.21 -8.90
CA ASP A 204 -19.35 -1.99 -9.33
C ASP A 204 -18.94 -3.37 -9.83
N VAL A 205 -19.91 -4.26 -9.97
CA VAL A 205 -19.72 -5.63 -10.46
C VAL A 205 -20.65 -5.89 -11.61
N VAL A 206 -20.15 -6.55 -12.66
CA VAL A 206 -20.94 -6.99 -13.81
C VAL A 206 -20.77 -8.48 -14.05
N GLN A 207 -21.69 -9.08 -14.79
CA GLN A 207 -21.56 -10.47 -15.21
C GLN A 207 -20.29 -10.68 -16.05
N GLY A 208 -19.66 -11.83 -15.87
CA GLY A 208 -18.40 -12.17 -16.54
C GLY A 208 -17.14 -11.78 -15.81
N MET A 209 -17.21 -10.95 -14.75
CA MET A 209 -16.05 -10.66 -13.90
C MET A 209 -15.56 -11.93 -13.17
N ASN A 210 -14.25 -12.06 -13.03
CA ASN A 210 -13.63 -13.12 -12.23
C ASN A 210 -13.50 -12.72 -10.75
N PRO A 211 -13.13 -13.65 -9.83
CA PRO A 211 -12.98 -13.36 -8.42
C PRO A 211 -11.97 -12.24 -8.07
N THR A 212 -10.87 -12.14 -8.81
CA THR A 212 -9.89 -11.06 -8.62
C THR A 212 -10.52 -9.69 -8.92
N GLU A 213 -11.25 -9.58 -10.03
CA GLU A 213 -11.93 -8.34 -10.42
C GLU A 213 -12.99 -7.92 -9.41
N VAL A 214 -13.76 -8.87 -8.88
CA VAL A 214 -14.78 -8.58 -7.84
C VAL A 214 -14.12 -8.13 -6.53
N LYS A 215 -13.03 -8.76 -6.10
CA LYS A 215 -12.27 -8.31 -4.92
C LYS A 215 -11.68 -6.92 -5.11
N LEU A 216 -11.11 -6.63 -6.28
CA LEU A 216 -10.58 -5.30 -6.60
C LEU A 216 -11.68 -4.22 -6.58
N SER A 217 -12.91 -4.59 -6.92
CA SER A 217 -14.06 -3.67 -6.95
C SER A 217 -14.71 -3.47 -5.58
N LEU A 218 -15.00 -4.56 -4.86
CA LEU A 218 -15.82 -4.54 -3.65
C LEU A 218 -15.04 -4.84 -2.35
N GLY A 219 -13.76 -5.23 -2.47
CA GLY A 219 -12.99 -5.74 -1.34
C GLY A 219 -13.26 -7.21 -1.06
N ILE A 220 -12.90 -7.65 0.16
CA ILE A 220 -13.07 -9.02 0.62
C ILE A 220 -14.53 -9.26 1.06
N PRO A 221 -15.17 -10.35 0.60
CA PRO A 221 -16.52 -10.68 1.04
C PRO A 221 -16.54 -11.06 2.52
N GLU A 222 -17.62 -10.73 3.22
CA GLU A 222 -17.82 -11.13 4.62
C GLU A 222 -18.03 -12.64 4.76
N THR A 223 -18.68 -13.24 3.76
CA THR A 223 -18.96 -14.68 3.75
C THR A 223 -18.83 -15.24 2.35
N VAL A 224 -18.20 -16.41 2.27
CA VAL A 224 -18.10 -17.21 1.04
C VAL A 224 -18.77 -18.56 1.27
N ARG A 225 -19.67 -18.97 0.36
CA ARG A 225 -20.28 -20.31 0.35
C ARG A 225 -20.03 -20.97 -0.99
N THR A 226 -19.38 -22.12 -0.99
CA THR A 226 -19.11 -22.93 -2.20
C THR A 226 -20.02 -24.14 -2.26
N GLN A 227 -20.66 -24.35 -3.40
CA GLN A 227 -21.48 -25.52 -3.68
C GLN A 227 -21.22 -26.03 -5.11
N GLY A 228 -20.40 -27.07 -5.24
CA GLY A 228 -19.96 -27.57 -6.53
C GLY A 228 -19.15 -26.50 -7.30
N THR A 229 -19.61 -26.13 -8.50
CA THR A 229 -18.97 -25.08 -9.32
C THR A 229 -19.52 -23.68 -9.07
N LYS A 230 -20.36 -23.53 -8.04
CA LYS A 230 -21.02 -22.27 -7.69
C LYS A 230 -20.46 -21.73 -6.40
N ASP A 231 -19.96 -20.49 -6.44
CA ASP A 231 -19.58 -19.71 -5.26
C ASP A 231 -20.58 -18.57 -5.05
N THR A 232 -20.95 -18.36 -3.80
CA THR A 232 -21.81 -17.24 -3.39
C THR A 232 -21.05 -16.40 -2.39
N TRP A 233 -20.74 -15.17 -2.79
CA TRP A 233 -20.04 -14.18 -1.98
C TRP A 233 -21.04 -13.16 -1.44
N MET A 234 -21.04 -12.96 -0.13
CA MET A 234 -21.91 -12.02 0.57
C MET A 234 -21.09 -10.86 1.10
N TYR A 235 -21.56 -9.67 0.82
CA TYR A 235 -21.02 -8.41 1.30
C TYR A 235 -22.03 -7.73 2.23
N SER A 236 -21.65 -6.64 2.89
CA SER A 236 -22.56 -5.81 3.68
C SER A 236 -23.75 -5.31 2.82
N ASN A 237 -24.87 -4.99 3.49
CA ASN A 237 -26.09 -4.46 2.86
C ASN A 237 -26.78 -5.40 1.86
N ASP A 238 -26.75 -6.70 2.14
CA ASP A 238 -27.40 -7.74 1.32
C ASP A 238 -26.89 -7.83 -0.14
N TYR A 239 -25.74 -7.24 -0.42
CA TYR A 239 -25.12 -7.35 -1.74
C TYR A 239 -24.50 -8.74 -1.91
N VAL A 240 -25.00 -9.49 -2.89
CA VAL A 240 -24.59 -10.89 -3.13
C VAL A 240 -24.08 -11.06 -4.56
N VAL A 241 -22.90 -11.63 -4.70
CA VAL A 241 -22.30 -12.00 -5.99
C VAL A 241 -22.25 -13.52 -6.11
N ILE A 242 -22.80 -14.05 -7.20
CA ILE A 242 -22.84 -15.48 -7.47
C ILE A 242 -21.96 -15.78 -8.66
N PHE A 243 -20.99 -16.64 -8.46
CA PHE A 243 -20.12 -17.16 -9.51
C PHE A 243 -20.60 -18.54 -9.97
N THR A 244 -20.41 -18.84 -11.23
CA THR A 244 -20.57 -20.17 -11.82
C THR A 244 -19.33 -20.42 -12.67
N SER A 245 -18.62 -21.52 -12.40
CA SER A 245 -17.36 -21.85 -13.09
C SER A 245 -16.33 -20.70 -13.06
N GLY A 246 -16.22 -19.98 -11.93
CA GLY A 246 -15.25 -18.93 -11.70
C GLY A 246 -15.58 -17.57 -12.31
N LEU A 247 -16.77 -17.37 -12.88
CA LEU A 247 -17.21 -16.07 -13.41
C LEU A 247 -18.54 -15.65 -12.79
N VAL A 248 -18.70 -14.34 -12.59
CA VAL A 248 -19.96 -13.76 -12.09
C VAL A 248 -21.10 -14.10 -13.03
N SER A 249 -22.08 -14.83 -12.53
CA SER A 249 -23.28 -15.23 -13.25
C SER A 249 -24.53 -14.45 -12.81
N ARG A 250 -24.56 -13.97 -11.55
CA ARG A 250 -25.69 -13.22 -11.00
C ARG A 250 -25.25 -12.28 -9.89
N ILE A 251 -25.89 -11.13 -9.82
CA ILE A 251 -25.71 -10.12 -8.80
C ILE A 251 -27.07 -9.82 -8.19
N ILE A 252 -27.13 -9.72 -6.85
CA ILE A 252 -28.33 -9.33 -6.08
C ILE A 252 -27.90 -8.09 -5.27
N LYS A 253 -28.65 -7.01 -5.44
CA LYS A 253 -28.44 -5.71 -4.75
C LYS A 253 -29.65 -5.40 -3.91
#